data_12e92b9a667af055e340d491dcd34f01
#
_entry.id   12e92b9a667af055e340d491dcd34f01
#
_cell.length_a   1.000
_cell.length_b   1.000
_cell.length_c   1.000
_cell.angle_alpha   90.00
_cell.angle_beta   90.00
_cell.angle_gamma   90.00
#
_symmetry.space_group_name_H-M   'P 1'
#
loop_
_entity.id
_entity.type
_entity.pdbx_description
1 polymer ?
#
loop_
_entity_poly.entity_id
_entity_poly.type
_entity_poly.pdbx_seq_one_letter_code
_entity_poly.pdbx_strand_id
1 'polypeptide(L)'
;NGITCYPGSVFDSATQVPFVAANHYLHIISSDTLVLTVDDFVDPHYIFWRNSQNVDLVFMELFYGPFFSSLSVAIFFLICLEHKFTRNNSIILTFLLAFSTMIWAYSNTSLNLVPALFFLLLGYLFFKKYQRLHQNRFLIFSSAFLGFGFLIRTDIILFIIPIWAFLLISHLSAKKKIFS
;
A
#
# COMPACT_ATOMS: atom_id res chain seq x y z
N ASN A 1 6.23 -17.77 27.91
CA ASN A 1 6.49 -17.60 26.49
C ASN A 1 5.19 -17.12 25.85
N GLY A 2 4.82 -15.86 26.08
CA GLY A 2 3.65 -15.24 25.49
C GLY A 2 4.01 -14.68 24.13
N ILE A 3 3.53 -15.29 23.07
CA ILE A 3 3.50 -14.69 21.74
C ILE A 3 2.43 -13.59 21.82
N THR A 4 2.85 -12.35 22.02
CA THR A 4 1.96 -11.20 21.84
C THR A 4 1.72 -11.04 20.35
N CYS A 5 0.65 -11.68 19.85
CA CYS A 5 0.14 -11.37 18.51
C CYS A 5 -0.37 -9.93 18.54
N TYR A 6 0.28 -9.03 17.83
CA TYR A 6 -0.33 -7.75 17.51
C TYR A 6 -1.63 -8.02 16.75
N PRO A 7 -2.73 -7.33 17.07
CA PRO A 7 -3.98 -7.46 16.34
C PRO A 7 -3.88 -6.77 14.97
N GLY A 8 -3.00 -7.27 14.12
CA GLY A 8 -3.00 -6.94 12.69
C GLY A 8 -4.12 -7.70 12.00
N SER A 9 -4.68 -7.14 10.94
CA SER A 9 -5.66 -7.88 10.15
C SER A 9 -4.98 -9.12 9.54
N VAL A 10 -5.71 -10.23 9.41
CA VAL A 10 -5.23 -11.47 8.77
C VAL A 10 -4.69 -11.18 7.35
N PHE A 11 -5.28 -10.20 6.66
CA PHE A 11 -4.87 -9.80 5.32
C PHE A 11 -3.56 -9.01 5.30
N ASP A 12 -3.25 -8.24 6.34
CA ASP A 12 -1.95 -7.62 6.48
C ASP A 12 -0.86 -8.69 6.60
N SER A 13 -1.07 -9.66 7.47
CA SER A 13 -0.18 -10.83 7.57
C SER A 13 -0.03 -11.57 6.24
N ALA A 14 -1.12 -11.74 5.48
CA ALA A 14 -1.07 -12.40 4.18
C ALA A 14 -0.19 -11.66 3.15
N THR A 15 -0.17 -10.32 3.18
CA THR A 15 0.71 -9.53 2.29
C THR A 15 2.19 -9.61 2.68
N GLN A 16 2.49 -9.99 3.92
CA GLN A 16 3.84 -10.15 4.45
C GLN A 16 4.43 -11.53 4.14
N VAL A 17 3.60 -12.57 4.00
CA VAL A 17 4.05 -13.96 3.76
C VAL A 17 5.06 -14.10 2.62
N PRO A 18 4.90 -13.46 1.45
CA PRO A 18 5.89 -13.59 0.37
C PRO A 18 7.28 -13.09 0.75
N PHE A 19 7.37 -12.05 1.56
CA PHE A 19 8.65 -11.47 1.99
C PHE A 19 9.33 -12.37 3.01
N VAL A 20 8.59 -12.89 3.99
CA VAL A 20 9.11 -13.87 4.95
C VAL A 20 9.58 -15.13 4.24
N ALA A 21 8.77 -15.66 3.32
CA ALA A 21 9.14 -16.81 2.52
C ALA A 21 10.40 -16.55 1.67
N ALA A 22 10.50 -15.37 1.04
CA ALA A 22 11.67 -15.01 0.26
C ALA A 22 12.94 -15.00 1.10
N ASN A 23 12.92 -14.40 2.30
CA ASN A 23 14.06 -14.43 3.18
C ASN A 23 14.40 -15.85 3.65
N HIS A 24 13.40 -16.65 4.02
CA HIS A 24 13.60 -18.02 4.49
C HIS A 24 14.22 -18.92 3.42
N TYR A 25 13.78 -18.82 2.14
CA TYR A 25 14.29 -19.65 1.07
C TYR A 25 15.61 -19.13 0.47
N LEU A 26 15.79 -17.81 0.39
CA LEU A 26 16.93 -17.20 -0.29
C LEU A 26 18.08 -16.85 0.69
N HIS A 27 17.85 -16.97 2.00
CA HIS A 27 18.80 -16.60 3.04
C HIS A 27 19.45 -15.23 2.80
N ILE A 28 18.66 -14.23 2.37
CA ILE A 28 19.14 -12.89 1.98
C ILE A 28 19.77 -12.19 3.18
N ILE A 29 19.12 -12.31 4.35
CA ILE A 29 19.67 -11.83 5.61
C ILE A 29 19.81 -13.01 6.55
N SER A 30 21.04 -13.26 7.00
CA SER A 30 21.35 -14.25 8.02
C SER A 30 21.54 -13.59 9.39
N SER A 31 21.43 -14.39 10.46
CA SER A 31 21.70 -13.93 11.82
C SER A 31 23.11 -13.34 11.99
N ASP A 32 24.08 -13.89 11.26
CA ASP A 32 25.49 -13.48 11.35
C ASP A 32 25.74 -12.11 10.70
N THR A 33 25.03 -11.78 9.62
CA THR A 33 25.12 -10.47 8.97
C THR A 33 24.43 -9.36 9.78
N LEU A 34 23.43 -9.69 10.56
CA LEU A 34 22.68 -8.73 11.37
C LEU A 34 23.49 -8.20 12.56
N VAL A 35 24.34 -9.05 13.12
CA VAL A 35 25.19 -8.68 14.28
C VAL A 35 26.20 -7.59 13.94
N LEU A 36 26.72 -7.58 12.71
CA LEU A 36 27.75 -6.63 12.27
C LEU A 36 27.22 -5.23 11.92
N THR A 37 25.94 -5.09 11.57
CA THR A 37 25.40 -3.82 11.04
C THR A 37 24.58 -3.02 12.03
N VAL A 38 24.16 -3.59 13.14
CA VAL A 38 23.15 -2.98 14.02
C VAL A 38 23.72 -2.56 15.39
N ASP A 39 24.90 -3.05 15.79
CA ASP A 39 25.49 -2.69 17.09
C ASP A 39 25.92 -1.22 17.19
N ASP A 40 26.13 -0.54 16.06
CA ASP A 40 26.62 0.84 16.04
C ASP A 40 25.51 1.91 16.02
N PHE A 41 24.24 1.56 15.82
CA PHE A 41 23.20 2.55 15.51
C PHE A 41 21.88 2.44 16.30
N VAL A 42 21.72 1.54 17.26
CA VAL A 42 20.40 1.28 17.85
C VAL A 42 20.33 1.69 19.32
N ASP A 43 19.35 2.57 19.60
CA ASP A 43 18.85 2.92 20.92
C ASP A 43 18.57 1.65 21.77
N PRO A 44 19.04 1.59 23.04
CA PRO A 44 18.87 0.43 23.93
C PRO A 44 17.42 -0.05 24.11
N HIS A 45 16.43 0.82 23.90
CA HIS A 45 15.02 0.46 23.95
C HIS A 45 14.57 -0.48 22.81
N TYR A 46 15.26 -0.47 21.67
CA TYR A 46 15.00 -1.40 20.56
C TYR A 46 15.63 -2.78 20.76
N ILE A 47 16.59 -2.92 21.66
CA ILE A 47 17.29 -4.19 21.93
C ILE A 47 16.35 -5.27 22.50
N PHE A 48 15.25 -4.88 23.13
CA PHE A 48 14.30 -5.84 23.71
C PHE A 48 13.57 -6.71 22.66
N TRP A 49 13.45 -6.23 21.43
CA TRP A 49 12.84 -6.96 20.31
C TRP A 49 13.84 -7.80 19.51
N ARG A 50 15.11 -7.72 19.86
CA ARG A 50 16.26 -8.21 19.10
C ARG A 50 16.74 -9.60 19.52
N ASN A 51 15.93 -10.38 20.21
CA ASN A 51 16.30 -11.75 20.48
C ASN A 51 16.35 -12.53 19.15
N SER A 52 17.42 -13.24 18.91
CA SER A 52 17.94 -13.91 17.70
C SER A 52 16.97 -14.72 16.81
N GLN A 53 15.68 -14.57 17.00
CA GLN A 53 14.63 -15.28 16.27
C GLN A 53 13.90 -14.42 15.21
N ASN A 54 14.30 -13.15 15.02
CA ASN A 54 13.49 -12.21 14.22
C ASN A 54 14.21 -11.63 12.98
N VAL A 55 15.13 -12.40 12.39
CA VAL A 55 15.80 -12.00 11.13
C VAL A 55 14.79 -11.73 10.02
N ASP A 56 13.72 -12.51 9.98
CA ASP A 56 12.63 -12.33 9.01
C ASP A 56 11.87 -11.01 9.21
N LEU A 57 11.74 -10.56 10.47
CA LEU A 57 11.12 -9.25 10.76
C LEU A 57 11.97 -8.08 10.26
N VAL A 58 13.28 -8.15 10.43
CA VAL A 58 14.20 -7.12 9.91
C VAL A 58 14.18 -7.10 8.39
N PHE A 59 14.15 -8.26 7.74
CA PHE A 59 13.98 -8.33 6.29
C PHE A 59 12.67 -7.68 5.83
N MET A 60 11.59 -7.94 6.55
CA MET A 60 10.30 -7.31 6.25
C MET A 60 10.35 -5.79 6.41
N GLU A 61 10.93 -5.27 7.48
CA GLU A 61 11.06 -3.83 7.68
C GLU A 61 11.89 -3.16 6.58
N LEU A 62 12.95 -3.82 6.12
CA LEU A 62 13.83 -3.29 5.08
C LEU A 62 13.23 -3.33 3.67
N PHE A 63 12.39 -4.32 3.36
CA PHE A 63 11.93 -4.53 1.97
C PHE A 63 10.43 -4.30 1.78
N TYR A 64 9.60 -4.67 2.74
CA TYR A 64 8.15 -4.61 2.62
C TYR A 64 7.63 -3.16 2.47
N GLY A 65 8.00 -2.29 3.39
CA GLY A 65 7.61 -0.89 3.37
C GLY A 65 8.10 -0.16 2.11
N PRO A 66 9.41 -0.18 1.78
CA PRO A 66 9.95 0.44 0.58
C PRO A 66 9.34 -0.12 -0.72
N PHE A 67 9.06 -1.42 -0.79
CA PHE A 67 8.43 -2.05 -1.95
C PHE A 67 7.03 -1.47 -2.22
N PHE A 68 6.14 -1.50 -1.24
CA PHE A 68 4.78 -0.96 -1.40
C PHE A 68 4.77 0.56 -1.55
N SER A 69 5.69 1.28 -0.90
CA SER A 69 5.86 2.72 -1.07
C SER A 69 6.23 3.08 -2.51
N SER A 70 7.24 2.40 -3.08
CA SER A 70 7.67 2.65 -4.46
C SER A 70 6.58 2.35 -5.48
N LEU A 71 5.84 1.26 -5.29
CA LEU A 71 4.68 0.94 -6.13
C LEU A 71 3.57 1.98 -6.00
N SER A 72 3.29 2.47 -4.78
CA SER A 72 2.29 3.52 -4.55
C SER A 72 2.65 4.80 -5.27
N VAL A 73 3.92 5.22 -5.20
CA VAL A 73 4.45 6.38 -5.90
C VAL A 73 4.33 6.22 -7.42
N ALA A 74 4.66 5.04 -7.96
CA ALA A 74 4.52 4.75 -9.38
C ALA A 74 3.06 4.80 -9.84
N ILE A 75 2.14 4.23 -9.06
CA ILE A 75 0.70 4.28 -9.38
C ILE A 75 0.18 5.72 -9.32
N PHE A 76 0.62 6.51 -8.34
CA PHE A 76 0.23 7.91 -8.24
C PHE A 76 0.67 8.72 -9.47
N PHE A 77 1.88 8.46 -9.99
CA PHE A 77 2.31 9.04 -11.27
C PHE A 77 1.35 8.70 -12.41
N LEU A 78 0.93 7.43 -12.52
CA LEU A 78 -0.04 7.01 -13.53
C LEU A 78 -1.41 7.70 -13.33
N ILE A 79 -1.84 7.91 -12.10
CA ILE A 79 -3.07 8.65 -11.78
C ILE A 79 -2.96 10.11 -12.25
N CYS A 80 -1.82 10.76 -12.03
CA CYS A 80 -1.59 12.12 -12.50
C CYS A 80 -1.69 12.22 -14.04
N LEU A 81 -1.11 11.25 -14.75
CA LEU A 81 -1.23 11.18 -16.22
C LEU A 81 -2.69 10.95 -16.67
N GLU A 82 -3.44 10.10 -15.96
CA GLU A 82 -4.84 9.83 -16.26
C GLU A 82 -5.72 11.06 -16.00
N HIS A 83 -5.33 11.95 -15.09
CA HIS A 83 -5.92 13.27 -14.88
C HIS A 83 -5.46 14.32 -15.90
N LYS A 84 -4.71 13.93 -16.94
CA LYS A 84 -4.21 14.80 -18.01
C LYS A 84 -3.23 15.88 -17.53
N PHE A 85 -2.57 15.69 -16.40
CA PHE A 85 -1.45 16.54 -16.05
C PHE A 85 -0.30 16.36 -17.06
N THR A 86 0.44 17.44 -17.30
CA THR A 86 1.66 17.35 -18.12
C THR A 86 2.68 16.42 -17.42
N ARG A 87 3.54 15.78 -18.21
CA ARG A 87 4.54 14.86 -17.68
C ARG A 87 5.41 15.50 -16.58
N ASN A 88 5.81 16.75 -16.79
CA ASN A 88 6.64 17.48 -15.80
C ASN A 88 5.88 17.73 -14.50
N ASN A 89 4.64 18.17 -14.56
CA ASN A 89 3.81 18.38 -13.37
C ASN A 89 3.54 17.05 -12.65
N SER A 90 3.32 15.97 -13.40
CA SER A 90 3.13 14.63 -12.81
C SER A 90 4.38 14.18 -12.04
N ILE A 91 5.58 14.42 -12.59
CA ILE A 91 6.84 14.10 -11.91
C ILE A 91 6.98 14.93 -10.63
N ILE A 92 6.73 16.24 -10.68
CA ILE A 92 6.83 17.12 -9.50
C ILE A 92 5.86 16.66 -8.41
N LEU A 93 4.58 16.42 -8.76
CA LEU A 93 3.57 15.96 -7.79
C LEU A 93 3.93 14.61 -7.18
N THR A 94 4.46 13.69 -8.00
CA THR A 94 4.89 12.37 -7.54
C THR A 94 6.09 12.48 -6.60
N PHE A 95 7.04 13.35 -6.91
CA PHE A 95 8.18 13.61 -6.05
C PHE A 95 7.76 14.24 -4.71
N LEU A 96 6.83 15.20 -4.73
CA LEU A 96 6.24 15.77 -3.53
C LEU A 96 5.53 14.68 -2.70
N LEU A 97 4.76 13.81 -3.32
CA LEU A 97 4.12 12.70 -2.60
C LEU A 97 5.17 11.80 -1.93
N ALA A 98 6.23 11.43 -2.65
CA ALA A 98 7.24 10.50 -2.15
C ALA A 98 8.02 11.06 -0.95
N PHE A 99 8.42 12.33 -1.00
CA PHE A 99 9.37 12.90 -0.04
C PHE A 99 8.77 13.90 0.94
N SER A 100 7.68 14.59 0.58
CA SER A 100 7.06 15.63 1.43
C SER A 100 5.88 15.10 2.26
N THR A 101 5.55 13.82 2.13
CA THR A 101 4.45 13.21 2.87
C THR A 101 4.93 12.17 3.86
N MET A 102 4.00 11.67 4.67
CA MET A 102 4.24 10.58 5.62
C MET A 102 4.69 9.26 4.95
N ILE A 103 4.58 9.13 3.61
CA ILE A 103 5.00 7.91 2.89
C ILE A 103 6.47 7.60 3.15
N TRP A 104 7.34 8.63 3.11
CA TRP A 104 8.76 8.46 3.41
C TRP A 104 8.99 7.93 4.83
N ALA A 105 8.31 8.51 5.82
CA ALA A 105 8.43 8.08 7.21
C ALA A 105 7.92 6.66 7.43
N TYR A 106 6.80 6.31 6.80
CA TYR A 106 6.19 4.97 6.93
C TYR A 106 6.82 3.91 6.03
N SER A 107 7.63 4.30 5.04
CA SER A 107 8.33 3.33 4.18
C SER A 107 9.33 2.46 4.95
N ASN A 108 9.87 2.96 6.06
CA ASN A 108 10.82 2.24 6.90
C ASN A 108 10.14 1.46 8.05
N THR A 109 8.83 1.24 7.96
CA THR A 109 8.07 0.51 8.96
C THR A 109 7.25 -0.59 8.29
N SER A 110 7.05 -1.70 8.99
CA SER A 110 6.17 -2.79 8.55
C SER A 110 4.68 -2.51 8.80
N LEU A 111 4.30 -1.22 8.91
CA LEU A 111 2.92 -0.84 9.18
C LEU A 111 2.01 -1.09 7.98
N ASN A 112 0.81 -1.54 8.26
CA ASN A 112 -0.23 -1.83 7.27
C ASN A 112 -0.76 -0.62 6.49
N LEU A 113 -0.31 0.60 6.85
CA LEU A 113 -0.72 1.84 6.18
C LEU A 113 -0.27 1.86 4.71
N VAL A 114 0.97 1.46 4.45
CA VAL A 114 1.58 1.56 3.11
C VAL A 114 0.96 0.60 2.10
N PRO A 115 0.79 -0.71 2.40
CA PRO A 115 0.07 -1.61 1.50
C PRO A 115 -1.40 -1.22 1.33
N ALA A 116 -2.04 -0.72 2.38
CA ALA A 116 -3.41 -0.23 2.27
C ALA A 116 -3.52 0.96 1.30
N LEU A 117 -2.57 1.92 1.36
CA LEU A 117 -2.47 3.03 0.42
C LEU A 117 -2.23 2.54 -1.02
N PHE A 118 -1.36 1.55 -1.22
CA PHE A 118 -1.13 0.94 -2.52
C PHE A 118 -2.42 0.41 -3.15
N PHE A 119 -3.18 -0.40 -2.41
CA PHE A 119 -4.45 -0.94 -2.90
C PHE A 119 -5.50 0.13 -3.14
N LEU A 120 -5.54 1.18 -2.30
CA LEU A 120 -6.42 2.34 -2.49
C LEU A 120 -6.11 3.06 -3.80
N LEU A 121 -4.84 3.41 -4.04
CA LEU A 121 -4.42 4.10 -5.26
C LEU A 121 -4.65 3.24 -6.51
N LEU A 122 -4.36 1.94 -6.42
CA LEU A 122 -4.58 1.01 -7.52
C LEU A 122 -6.08 0.88 -7.85
N GLY A 123 -6.92 0.75 -6.84
CA GLY A 123 -8.37 0.74 -6.99
C GLY A 123 -8.89 2.03 -7.62
N TYR A 124 -8.38 3.19 -7.19
CA TYR A 124 -8.73 4.48 -7.78
C TYR A 124 -8.27 4.62 -9.23
N LEU A 125 -7.07 4.14 -9.58
CA LEU A 125 -6.58 4.13 -10.97
C LEU A 125 -7.51 3.34 -11.89
N PHE A 126 -7.93 2.13 -11.46
CA PHE A 126 -8.88 1.33 -12.24
C PHE A 126 -10.26 1.97 -12.33
N PHE A 127 -10.70 2.65 -11.28
CA PHE A 127 -11.94 3.43 -11.31
C PHE A 127 -11.87 4.55 -12.36
N LYS A 128 -10.77 5.30 -12.43
CA LYS A 128 -10.56 6.33 -13.46
C LYS A 128 -10.54 5.75 -14.88
N LYS A 129 -9.90 4.59 -15.07
CA LYS A 129 -9.92 3.86 -16.34
C LYS A 129 -11.34 3.42 -16.72
N TYR A 130 -12.15 2.97 -15.74
CA TYR A 130 -13.56 2.68 -15.97
C TYR A 130 -14.33 3.91 -16.46
N GLN A 131 -14.16 5.07 -15.82
CA GLN A 131 -14.80 6.30 -16.23
C GLN A 131 -14.47 6.69 -17.68
N ARG A 132 -13.25 6.42 -18.14
CA ARG A 132 -12.80 6.74 -19.49
C ARG A 132 -13.25 5.72 -20.54
N LEU A 133 -13.16 4.45 -20.24
CA LEU A 133 -13.33 3.36 -21.20
C LEU A 133 -14.70 2.68 -21.12
N HIS A 134 -15.48 2.92 -20.07
CA HIS A 134 -16.79 2.32 -19.77
C HIS A 134 -16.81 0.78 -19.83
N GLN A 135 -15.67 0.11 -19.55
CA GLN A 135 -15.57 -1.34 -19.57
C GLN A 135 -15.73 -1.91 -18.15
N ASN A 136 -16.72 -2.76 -17.94
CA ASN A 136 -17.06 -3.33 -16.64
C ASN A 136 -15.90 -4.07 -15.94
N ARG A 137 -14.95 -4.62 -16.71
CA ARG A 137 -13.74 -5.27 -16.14
C ARG A 137 -12.94 -4.33 -15.24
N PHE A 138 -12.82 -3.06 -15.60
CA PHE A 138 -12.10 -2.08 -14.77
C PHE A 138 -12.85 -1.76 -13.49
N LEU A 139 -14.17 -1.79 -13.51
CA LEU A 139 -14.98 -1.63 -12.30
C LEU A 139 -14.79 -2.80 -11.34
N ILE A 140 -14.75 -4.04 -11.88
CA ILE A 140 -14.51 -5.25 -11.08
C ILE A 140 -13.12 -5.18 -10.42
N PHE A 141 -12.06 -4.83 -11.17
CA PHE A 141 -10.72 -4.67 -10.61
C PHE A 141 -10.65 -3.55 -9.57
N SER A 142 -11.30 -2.41 -9.82
CA SER A 142 -11.38 -1.31 -8.87
C SER A 142 -12.01 -1.78 -7.56
N SER A 143 -13.18 -2.44 -7.62
CA SER A 143 -13.88 -2.93 -6.44
C SER A 143 -13.07 -3.99 -5.67
N ALA A 144 -12.40 -4.89 -6.38
CA ALA A 144 -11.54 -5.90 -5.76
C ALA A 144 -10.37 -5.26 -4.99
N PHE A 145 -9.64 -4.33 -5.61
CA PHE A 145 -8.51 -3.68 -4.95
C PHE A 145 -8.93 -2.78 -3.80
N LEU A 146 -10.04 -2.04 -3.92
CA LEU A 146 -10.58 -1.27 -2.80
C LEU A 146 -11.04 -2.17 -1.66
N GLY A 147 -11.62 -3.33 -1.97
CA GLY A 147 -11.98 -4.35 -0.99
C GLY A 147 -10.75 -4.91 -0.26
N PHE A 148 -9.67 -5.23 -0.98
CA PHE A 148 -8.41 -5.65 -0.36
C PHE A 148 -7.82 -4.56 0.54
N GLY A 149 -7.81 -3.31 0.09
CA GLY A 149 -7.38 -2.20 0.93
C GLY A 149 -8.20 -2.08 2.22
N PHE A 150 -9.53 -2.21 2.13
CA PHE A 150 -10.42 -2.20 3.29
C PHE A 150 -10.17 -3.37 4.26
N LEU A 151 -9.84 -4.56 3.75
CA LEU A 151 -9.50 -5.71 4.59
C LEU A 151 -8.17 -5.53 5.33
N ILE A 152 -7.24 -4.76 4.78
CA ILE A 152 -5.99 -4.39 5.46
C ILE A 152 -6.25 -3.30 6.50
N ARG A 153 -7.02 -2.27 6.14
CA ARG A 153 -7.35 -1.14 7.02
C ARG A 153 -8.78 -0.68 6.82
N THR A 154 -9.54 -0.70 7.88
CA THR A 154 -10.98 -0.33 7.86
C THR A 154 -11.23 1.15 7.62
N ASP A 155 -10.28 2.04 7.96
CA ASP A 155 -10.38 3.48 7.73
C ASP A 155 -10.42 3.87 6.23
N ILE A 156 -9.99 2.98 5.33
CA ILE A 156 -10.14 3.14 3.87
C ILE A 156 -11.59 3.32 3.44
N ILE A 157 -12.56 2.89 4.23
CA ILE A 157 -13.99 3.07 3.94
C ILE A 157 -14.34 4.54 3.68
N LEU A 158 -13.64 5.48 4.35
CA LEU A 158 -13.83 6.92 4.14
C LEU A 158 -13.53 7.37 2.70
N PHE A 159 -12.64 6.66 2.01
CA PHE A 159 -12.33 6.91 0.60
C PHE A 159 -13.21 6.13 -0.36
N ILE A 160 -13.73 4.99 0.06
CA ILE A 160 -14.62 4.15 -0.74
C ILE A 160 -16.00 4.83 -0.89
N ILE A 161 -16.52 5.43 0.18
CA ILE A 161 -17.84 6.08 0.18
C ILE A 161 -17.98 7.14 -0.91
N PRO A 162 -17.08 8.12 -1.10
CA PRO A 162 -17.18 9.11 -2.18
C PRO A 162 -17.16 8.48 -3.58
N ILE A 163 -16.37 7.43 -3.79
CA ILE A 163 -16.30 6.70 -5.06
C ILE A 163 -17.65 6.06 -5.38
N TRP A 164 -18.24 5.38 -4.40
CA TRP A 164 -19.57 4.77 -4.54
C TRP A 164 -20.68 5.80 -4.73
N ALA A 165 -20.65 6.91 -3.98
CA ALA A 165 -21.60 8.00 -4.14
C ALA A 165 -21.54 8.59 -5.55
N PHE A 166 -20.35 8.80 -6.09
CA PHE A 166 -20.18 9.27 -7.46
C PHE A 166 -20.75 8.28 -8.49
N LEU A 167 -20.53 6.97 -8.33
CA LEU A 167 -21.09 5.95 -9.21
C LEU A 167 -22.63 5.96 -9.19
N LEU A 168 -23.21 6.03 -8.01
CA LEU A 168 -24.68 6.11 -7.84
C LEU A 168 -25.25 7.33 -8.54
N ILE A 169 -24.68 8.51 -8.31
CA ILE A 169 -25.14 9.76 -8.92
C ILE A 169 -25.02 9.69 -10.44
N SER A 170 -23.90 9.20 -10.98
CA SER A 170 -23.67 9.07 -12.40
C SER A 170 -24.68 8.11 -13.06
N HIS A 171 -24.97 6.99 -12.39
CA HIS A 171 -25.94 6.02 -12.89
C HIS A 171 -27.38 6.56 -12.88
N LEU A 172 -27.78 7.27 -11.84
CA LEU A 172 -29.09 7.91 -11.73
C LEU A 172 -29.26 9.01 -12.78
N SER A 173 -28.23 9.81 -13.02
CA SER A 173 -28.25 10.86 -14.05
C SER A 173 -28.34 10.28 -15.48
N ALA A 174 -27.69 9.14 -15.74
CA ALA A 174 -27.79 8.46 -17.02
C ALA A 174 -29.22 7.95 -17.29
N LYS A 175 -29.88 7.36 -16.29
CA LYS A 175 -31.28 6.93 -16.41
C LYS A 175 -32.23 8.09 -16.68
N LYS A 176 -32.03 9.25 -16.08
CA LYS A 176 -32.90 10.42 -16.24
C LYS A 176 -32.87 10.95 -17.69
N LYS A 177 -31.71 10.84 -18.38
CA LYS A 177 -31.55 11.22 -19.80
C LYS A 177 -32.27 10.30 -20.81
N ILE A 178 -32.59 9.07 -20.43
CA ILE A 178 -33.26 8.10 -21.29
C ILE A 178 -34.79 8.30 -21.26
N PHE A 179 -35.32 8.89 -20.17
CA PHE A 179 -36.75 9.12 -19.97
C PHE A 179 -37.21 10.56 -20.26
N SER A 180 -36.33 11.43 -20.68
CA SER A 180 -36.59 12.78 -21.15
C SER A 180 -36.42 12.88 -22.67
#